data_9b9f0e0b5fa6b8e755222ca6e716ee22
#
_entry.id   9b9f0e0b5fa6b8e755222ca6e716ee22
#
_cell.length_a   1.000
_cell.length_b   1.000
_cell.length_c   1.000
_cell.angle_alpha   90.00
_cell.angle_beta   90.00
_cell.angle_gamma   90.00
#
_symmetry.space_group_name_H-M   'P 1'
#
loop_
_entity.id
_entity.type
_entity.pdbx_description
1 polymer ?
#
loop_
_entity_poly.entity_id
_entity_poly.type
_entity_poly.pdbx_seq_one_letter_code
_entity_poly.pdbx_strand_id
1 'polypeptide(L)'
;MAEVTLTNVRKNYNPDLLKDTLRNINLYIKDGEFIVFVGPSGCGKSTLLRMIAGLEDITDGVLKIGDKVMNDVPPVDRGVGMVFQSYALYPHMNVRQNMEFGLKLKKFDKDTIEKRVNNAAQILGLDALMDRKPKALSGGQRQRVAIGRSIVQQPDVFLFDEPLSNLDAALRVKMRIEIAKLHKELNSTIIYVTHDQVEAMTLADKIVVLSPLKESAETNLEQFGSPLELYHNPTNKFVAGFIGSPKMNFLKGQLIEIGEETCKVKLNTGDVITACVDARRASVGDKVELGIRPEHLVPVEHQDSKSRLSGMVQVAEHLGAESFVYLDVDGEDFTVKAASEIPVDTGDSLEVGIPAEACYLFDAQEKAFKRTARYNRT
;
A
#
# COMPACT_ATOMS: atom_id res chain seq x y z
N MET A 1 19.66 14.46 5.27
CA MET A 1 18.35 13.84 5.37
C MET A 1 18.37 12.90 6.53
N ALA A 2 17.27 12.34 6.94
CA ALA A 2 17.26 11.66 8.24
C ALA A 2 16.48 10.34 8.18
N GLU A 3 16.92 9.36 8.96
CA GLU A 3 16.16 8.17 9.29
C GLU A 3 15.01 8.50 10.22
N VAL A 4 13.97 7.66 10.20
CA VAL A 4 12.81 7.78 11.10
C VAL A 4 12.61 6.48 11.86
N THR A 5 12.58 6.57 13.19
CA THR A 5 12.39 5.41 14.08
C THR A 5 11.19 5.61 14.97
N LEU A 6 10.28 4.64 14.95
CA LEU A 6 9.17 4.54 15.87
C LEU A 6 9.38 3.32 16.76
N THR A 7 9.29 3.51 18.07
CA THR A 7 9.46 2.44 19.06
C THR A 7 8.23 2.40 19.96
N ASN A 8 7.47 1.31 19.89
CA ASN A 8 6.26 1.06 20.68
C ASN A 8 5.24 2.21 20.62
N VAL A 9 5.17 2.90 19.48
CA VAL A 9 4.30 4.08 19.33
C VAL A 9 2.84 3.68 19.39
N ARG A 10 2.10 4.42 20.23
CA ARG A 10 0.68 4.21 20.52
C ARG A 10 -0.11 5.51 20.37
N LYS A 11 -1.34 5.41 19.85
CA LYS A 11 -2.31 6.51 19.83
C LYS A 11 -3.65 6.06 20.35
N ASN A 12 -4.12 6.76 21.37
CA ASN A 12 -5.45 6.65 21.91
C ASN A 12 -6.09 8.04 21.96
N TYR A 13 -7.25 8.22 21.34
CA TYR A 13 -7.97 9.49 21.34
C TYR A 13 -8.90 9.66 22.55
N ASN A 14 -9.24 8.56 23.19
CA ASN A 14 -10.11 8.57 24.37
C ASN A 14 -9.58 7.58 25.42
N PRO A 15 -8.79 8.05 26.40
CA PRO A 15 -8.23 7.21 27.44
C PRO A 15 -9.28 6.39 28.21
N ASP A 16 -10.50 6.93 28.35
CA ASP A 16 -11.57 6.27 29.10
C ASP A 16 -12.15 5.04 28.39
N LEU A 17 -12.04 4.99 27.05
CA LEU A 17 -12.55 3.88 26.24
C LEU A 17 -11.53 2.75 26.00
N LEU A 18 -10.30 2.90 26.48
CA LEU A 18 -9.19 1.94 26.27
C LEU A 18 -9.04 1.46 24.81
N LYS A 19 -9.56 2.25 23.87
CA LYS A 19 -9.58 1.92 22.43
C LYS A 19 -8.49 2.67 21.69
N ASP A 20 -7.41 1.97 21.38
CA ASP A 20 -6.32 2.52 20.60
C ASP A 20 -6.72 2.64 19.11
N THR A 21 -6.20 3.67 18.45
CA THR A 21 -6.20 3.80 16.98
C THR A 21 -4.95 3.16 16.39
N LEU A 22 -3.82 3.33 17.09
CA LEU A 22 -2.54 2.72 16.77
C LEU A 22 -1.98 2.08 18.03
N ARG A 23 -1.46 0.87 17.92
CA ARG A 23 -0.89 0.13 19.05
C ARG A 23 0.44 -0.49 18.67
N ASN A 24 1.44 -0.24 19.51
CA ASN A 24 2.75 -0.89 19.47
C ASN A 24 3.40 -0.86 18.07
N ILE A 25 3.38 0.33 17.45
CA ILE A 25 3.99 0.53 16.13
C ILE A 25 5.51 0.61 16.31
N ASN A 26 6.19 -0.39 15.75
CA ASN A 26 7.65 -0.45 15.68
C ASN A 26 8.06 -0.40 14.21
N LEU A 27 8.79 0.66 13.80
CA LEU A 27 9.15 0.90 12.42
C LEU A 27 10.50 1.59 12.34
N TYR A 28 11.36 1.11 11.45
CA TYR A 28 12.62 1.74 11.12
C TYR A 28 12.69 2.05 9.62
N ILE A 29 12.76 3.33 9.30
CA ILE A 29 12.86 3.89 7.94
C ILE A 29 14.28 4.44 7.78
N LYS A 30 15.00 3.91 6.81
CA LYS A 30 16.37 4.37 6.51
C LYS A 30 16.34 5.73 5.83
N ASP A 31 17.44 6.46 5.97
CA ASP A 31 17.68 7.68 5.19
C ASP A 31 17.56 7.39 3.68
N GLY A 32 16.82 8.24 2.97
CA GLY A 32 16.59 8.13 1.53
C GLY A 32 15.55 7.08 1.10
N GLU A 33 14.95 6.30 2.00
CA GLU A 33 13.88 5.34 1.64
C GLU A 33 12.54 6.03 1.31
N PHE A 34 11.85 5.48 0.30
CA PHE A 34 10.46 5.80 -0.02
C PHE A 34 9.53 4.77 0.64
N ILE A 35 8.86 5.16 1.71
CA ILE A 35 7.94 4.29 2.46
C ILE A 35 6.49 4.66 2.17
N VAL A 36 5.67 3.65 1.89
CA VAL A 36 4.23 3.85 1.66
C VAL A 36 3.41 3.17 2.75
N PHE A 37 2.52 3.94 3.39
CA PHE A 37 1.54 3.41 4.35
C PHE A 37 0.25 3.07 3.61
N VAL A 38 -0.17 1.82 3.70
CA VAL A 38 -1.42 1.32 3.11
C VAL A 38 -2.30 0.64 4.14
N GLY A 39 -3.58 0.51 3.84
CA GLY A 39 -4.56 -0.16 4.68
C GLY A 39 -5.97 0.38 4.45
N PRO A 40 -7.00 -0.25 4.99
CA PRO A 40 -8.38 0.21 4.89
C PRO A 40 -8.61 1.59 5.50
N SER A 41 -9.75 2.20 5.21
CA SER A 41 -10.15 3.45 5.88
C SER A 41 -10.25 3.25 7.39
N GLY A 42 -9.76 4.22 8.16
CA GLY A 42 -9.82 4.19 9.63
C GLY A 42 -8.75 3.34 10.33
N CYS A 43 -7.80 2.69 9.62
CA CYS A 43 -6.73 1.91 10.26
C CYS A 43 -5.60 2.76 10.88
N GLY A 44 -5.63 4.10 10.77
CA GLY A 44 -4.67 4.97 11.42
C GLY A 44 -3.53 5.51 10.55
N LYS A 45 -3.52 5.32 9.22
CA LYS A 45 -2.46 5.81 8.31
C LYS A 45 -2.18 7.30 8.46
N SER A 46 -3.21 8.14 8.24
CA SER A 46 -3.07 9.59 8.35
C SER A 46 -2.80 10.04 9.79
N THR A 47 -3.29 9.29 10.79
CA THR A 47 -2.95 9.53 12.20
C THR A 47 -1.45 9.33 12.42
N LEU A 48 -0.89 8.21 11.95
CA LEU A 48 0.55 7.92 12.06
C LEU A 48 1.39 8.97 11.35
N LEU A 49 0.99 9.36 10.13
CA LEU A 49 1.65 10.42 9.37
C LEU A 49 1.63 11.75 10.13
N ARG A 50 0.47 12.14 10.70
CA ARG A 50 0.31 13.37 11.47
C ARG A 50 1.09 13.36 12.78
N MET A 51 1.23 12.21 13.43
CA MET A 51 2.10 12.05 14.59
C MET A 51 3.57 12.30 14.24
N ILE A 52 4.04 11.80 13.09
CA ILE A 52 5.40 12.08 12.59
C ILE A 52 5.56 13.58 12.28
N ALA A 53 4.53 14.21 11.70
CA ALA A 53 4.51 15.64 11.41
C ALA A 53 4.44 16.53 12.68
N GLY A 54 4.05 15.97 13.83
CA GLY A 54 3.77 16.73 15.06
C GLY A 54 2.43 17.45 15.06
N LEU A 55 1.55 17.08 14.15
CA LEU A 55 0.17 17.61 14.08
C LEU A 55 -0.81 16.80 14.94
N GLU A 56 -0.32 15.71 15.51
CA GLU A 56 -1.06 14.82 16.41
C GLU A 56 -0.11 14.32 17.50
N ASP A 57 -0.56 14.31 18.74
CA ASP A 57 0.26 13.89 19.88
C ASP A 57 0.40 12.36 19.92
N ILE A 58 1.55 11.91 20.35
CA ILE A 58 1.84 10.49 20.65
C ILE A 58 1.37 10.22 22.08
N THR A 59 0.52 9.18 22.26
CA THR A 59 0.05 8.81 23.59
C THR A 59 1.10 8.07 24.39
N ASP A 60 1.88 7.21 23.74
CA ASP A 60 2.97 6.42 24.35
C ASP A 60 3.97 6.00 23.28
N GLY A 61 5.17 5.60 23.69
CA GLY A 61 6.26 5.23 22.80
C GLY A 61 7.13 6.41 22.40
N VAL A 62 8.09 6.18 21.49
CA VAL A 62 9.10 7.16 21.10
C VAL A 62 9.17 7.28 19.59
N LEU A 63 9.15 8.52 19.09
CA LEU A 63 9.45 8.89 17.72
C LEU A 63 10.80 9.61 17.67
N LYS A 64 11.67 9.16 16.77
CA LYS A 64 12.94 9.86 16.45
C LYS A 64 12.99 10.20 14.96
N ILE A 65 13.58 11.35 14.66
CA ILE A 65 14.04 11.75 13.31
C ILE A 65 15.53 12.03 13.43
N GLY A 66 16.36 11.23 12.77
CA GLY A 66 17.77 11.13 13.07
C GLY A 66 17.99 10.77 14.56
N ASP A 67 18.92 11.43 15.22
CA ASP A 67 19.23 11.20 16.63
C ASP A 67 18.28 11.88 17.62
N LYS A 68 17.33 12.73 17.13
CA LYS A 68 16.48 13.55 17.98
C LYS A 68 15.14 12.90 18.28
N VAL A 69 14.75 12.86 19.56
CA VAL A 69 13.39 12.51 19.98
C VAL A 69 12.45 13.67 19.64
N MET A 70 11.33 13.35 18.98
CA MET A 70 10.38 14.31 18.41
C MET A 70 9.06 14.43 19.17
N ASN A 71 8.83 13.62 20.22
CA ASN A 71 7.56 13.58 20.92
C ASN A 71 7.02 14.97 21.30
N ASP A 72 7.85 15.79 21.91
CA ASP A 72 7.50 17.13 22.42
C ASP A 72 7.97 18.28 21.52
N VAL A 73 8.53 17.95 20.31
CA VAL A 73 9.02 18.96 19.38
C VAL A 73 7.86 19.49 18.55
N PRO A 74 7.65 20.83 18.48
CA PRO A 74 6.61 21.41 17.65
C PRO A 74 6.79 21.10 16.15
N PRO A 75 5.72 21.04 15.34
CA PRO A 75 5.78 20.68 13.91
C PRO A 75 6.79 21.49 13.10
N VAL A 76 6.91 22.80 13.39
CA VAL A 76 7.79 23.73 12.66
C VAL A 76 9.28 23.43 12.85
N ASP A 77 9.64 22.75 13.94
CA ASP A 77 11.02 22.47 14.34
C ASP A 77 11.44 21.01 14.08
N ARG A 78 10.53 20.17 13.55
CA ARG A 78 10.81 18.74 13.28
C ARG A 78 11.62 18.48 12.00
N GLY A 79 11.85 19.50 11.18
CA GLY A 79 12.54 19.32 9.89
C GLY A 79 11.72 18.54 8.85
N VAL A 80 10.39 18.50 8.98
CA VAL A 80 9.52 17.78 8.06
C VAL A 80 8.81 18.73 7.07
N GLY A 81 8.61 18.25 5.83
CA GLY A 81 7.80 18.93 4.82
C GLY A 81 6.53 18.14 4.52
N MET A 82 5.36 18.72 4.68
CA MET A 82 4.10 18.01 4.47
C MET A 82 3.32 18.51 3.25
N VAL A 83 2.84 17.57 2.45
CA VAL A 83 1.92 17.79 1.32
C VAL A 83 0.58 17.16 1.69
N PHE A 84 -0.45 18.00 1.80
CA PHE A 84 -1.80 17.58 2.21
C PHE A 84 -2.63 17.14 0.99
N GLN A 85 -3.62 16.31 1.21
CA GLN A 85 -4.60 15.85 0.23
C GLN A 85 -5.31 17.02 -0.50
N SER A 86 -5.63 18.10 0.20
CA SER A 86 -6.26 19.31 -0.35
C SER A 86 -5.27 20.30 -0.99
N TYR A 87 -3.97 19.91 -1.06
CA TYR A 87 -2.84 20.78 -1.46
C TYR A 87 -2.62 21.97 -0.53
N ALA A 88 -3.62 22.45 0.19
CA ALA A 88 -3.59 23.57 1.15
C ALA A 88 -2.88 24.83 0.61
N LEU A 89 -3.09 25.17 -0.68
CA LEU A 89 -2.52 26.38 -1.28
C LEU A 89 -3.26 27.63 -0.81
N TYR A 90 -2.51 28.72 -0.61
CA TYR A 90 -3.08 30.03 -0.29
C TYR A 90 -3.71 30.64 -1.56
N PRO A 91 -5.06 30.76 -1.62
CA PRO A 91 -5.76 31.08 -2.87
C PRO A 91 -5.55 32.53 -3.34
N HIS A 92 -5.19 33.44 -2.43
CA HIS A 92 -4.92 34.86 -2.68
C HIS A 92 -3.49 35.10 -3.18
N MET A 93 -2.57 34.15 -2.96
CA MET A 93 -1.17 34.21 -3.39
C MET A 93 -0.95 33.54 -4.75
N ASN A 94 -0.02 34.05 -5.56
CA ASN A 94 0.44 33.36 -6.77
C ASN A 94 1.37 32.18 -6.45
N VAL A 95 1.84 31.44 -7.47
CA VAL A 95 2.72 30.27 -7.30
C VAL A 95 3.99 30.67 -6.53
N ARG A 96 4.69 31.71 -6.97
CA ARG A 96 5.91 32.21 -6.33
C ARG A 96 5.66 32.53 -4.86
N GLN A 97 4.64 33.30 -4.57
CA GLN A 97 4.29 33.70 -3.20
C GLN A 97 3.95 32.50 -2.30
N ASN A 98 3.24 31.50 -2.85
CA ASN A 98 2.97 30.26 -2.14
C ASN A 98 4.26 29.54 -1.73
N MET A 99 5.25 29.47 -2.61
CA MET A 99 6.54 28.81 -2.34
C MET A 99 7.41 29.62 -1.37
N GLU A 100 7.46 30.93 -1.51
CA GLU A 100 8.26 31.83 -0.68
C GLU A 100 7.76 31.95 0.76
N PHE A 101 6.45 31.76 0.99
CA PHE A 101 5.78 32.11 2.25
C PHE A 101 6.45 31.50 3.48
N GLY A 102 6.73 30.22 3.47
CA GLY A 102 7.38 29.55 4.61
C GLY A 102 8.82 30.02 4.86
N LEU A 103 9.56 30.32 3.79
CA LEU A 103 10.93 30.85 3.91
C LEU A 103 10.93 32.27 4.50
N LYS A 104 9.97 33.10 4.09
CA LYS A 104 9.79 34.45 4.66
C LYS A 104 9.43 34.41 6.14
N LEU A 105 8.58 33.49 6.58
CA LEU A 105 8.25 33.30 7.99
C LEU A 105 9.49 32.91 8.81
N LYS A 106 10.37 32.07 8.26
CA LYS A 106 11.65 31.69 8.88
C LYS A 106 12.74 32.76 8.75
N LYS A 107 12.40 33.93 8.16
CA LYS A 107 13.29 35.09 7.99
C LYS A 107 14.58 34.80 7.21
N PHE A 108 14.52 33.91 6.21
CA PHE A 108 15.64 33.76 5.27
C PHE A 108 15.87 35.04 4.47
N ASP A 109 17.11 35.30 4.08
CA ASP A 109 17.47 36.43 3.22
C ASP A 109 16.85 36.29 1.82
N LYS A 110 16.73 37.43 1.13
CA LYS A 110 16.05 37.49 -0.18
C LYS A 110 16.76 36.64 -1.25
N ASP A 111 18.07 36.62 -1.25
CA ASP A 111 18.84 35.89 -2.28
C ASP A 111 18.70 34.39 -2.09
N THR A 112 18.71 33.91 -0.85
CA THR A 112 18.44 32.51 -0.51
C THR A 112 17.02 32.09 -0.89
N ILE A 113 16.02 32.94 -0.62
CA ILE A 113 14.63 32.67 -1.01
C ILE A 113 14.54 32.54 -2.53
N GLU A 114 15.06 33.51 -3.27
CA GLU A 114 15.01 33.53 -4.73
C GLU A 114 15.71 32.32 -5.34
N LYS A 115 16.89 31.97 -4.87
CA LYS A 115 17.63 30.79 -5.31
C LYS A 115 16.88 29.49 -5.07
N ARG A 116 16.32 29.26 -3.87
CA ARG A 116 15.58 28.05 -3.54
C ARG A 116 14.29 27.92 -4.33
N VAL A 117 13.55 29.02 -4.48
CA VAL A 117 12.28 29.05 -5.22
C VAL A 117 12.49 28.82 -6.70
N ASN A 118 13.50 29.47 -7.32
CA ASN A 118 13.80 29.27 -8.73
C ASN A 118 14.27 27.84 -9.00
N ASN A 119 15.13 27.28 -8.16
CA ASN A 119 15.54 25.88 -8.30
C ASN A 119 14.35 24.90 -8.19
N ALA A 120 13.49 25.07 -7.21
CA ALA A 120 12.30 24.23 -7.07
C ALA A 120 11.32 24.42 -8.24
N ALA A 121 11.16 25.64 -8.76
CA ALA A 121 10.35 25.93 -9.95
C ALA A 121 10.88 25.19 -11.18
N GLN A 122 12.19 25.20 -11.39
CA GLN A 122 12.84 24.50 -12.48
C GLN A 122 12.65 22.97 -12.40
N ILE A 123 12.93 22.37 -11.23
CA ILE A 123 12.74 20.93 -10.99
C ILE A 123 11.30 20.51 -11.31
N LEU A 124 10.31 21.33 -10.92
CA LEU A 124 8.88 21.02 -11.05
C LEU A 124 8.25 21.50 -12.34
N GLY A 125 9.01 22.18 -13.23
CA GLY A 125 8.50 22.75 -14.46
C GLY A 125 7.41 23.81 -14.21
N LEU A 126 7.61 24.69 -13.24
CA LEU A 126 6.66 25.73 -12.84
C LEU A 126 7.04 27.13 -13.32
N ASP A 127 8.18 27.30 -14.02
CA ASP A 127 8.74 28.61 -14.40
C ASP A 127 7.74 29.53 -15.10
N ALA A 128 6.99 28.99 -16.08
CA ALA A 128 5.97 29.74 -16.82
C ALA A 128 4.68 30.01 -16.04
N LEU A 129 4.57 29.48 -14.80
CA LEU A 129 3.35 29.56 -13.99
C LEU A 129 3.50 30.40 -12.72
N MET A 130 4.70 30.96 -12.46
CA MET A 130 5.06 31.58 -11.20
C MET A 130 4.15 32.75 -10.79
N ASP A 131 3.57 33.48 -11.74
CA ASP A 131 2.68 34.59 -11.47
C ASP A 131 1.19 34.22 -11.43
N ARG A 132 0.85 32.95 -11.75
CA ARG A 132 -0.54 32.47 -11.73
C ARG A 132 -1.03 32.21 -10.32
N LYS A 133 -2.33 32.45 -10.08
CA LYS A 133 -3.00 32.06 -8.83
C LYS A 133 -3.52 30.62 -8.90
N PRO A 134 -3.72 29.93 -7.77
CA PRO A 134 -4.18 28.54 -7.72
C PRO A 134 -5.43 28.22 -8.55
N LYS A 135 -6.37 29.17 -8.63
CA LYS A 135 -7.61 29.03 -9.44
C LYS A 135 -7.36 28.90 -10.94
N ALA A 136 -6.23 29.39 -11.44
CA ALA A 136 -5.84 29.37 -12.85
C ALA A 136 -4.93 28.15 -13.18
N LEU A 137 -4.80 27.18 -12.26
CA LEU A 137 -3.95 26.01 -12.40
C LEU A 137 -4.78 24.72 -12.51
N SER A 138 -4.30 23.76 -13.29
CA SER A 138 -4.84 22.40 -13.30
C SER A 138 -4.57 21.66 -11.96
N GLY A 139 -5.23 20.51 -11.72
CA GLY A 139 -5.01 19.69 -10.54
C GLY A 139 -3.54 19.32 -10.33
N GLY A 140 -2.87 18.79 -11.35
CA GLY A 140 -1.45 18.44 -11.29
C GLY A 140 -0.53 19.65 -11.13
N GLN A 141 -0.88 20.82 -11.69
CA GLN A 141 -0.12 22.04 -11.45
C GLN A 141 -0.24 22.50 -10.00
N ARG A 142 -1.45 22.46 -9.41
CA ARG A 142 -1.64 22.75 -7.97
C ARG A 142 -0.85 21.81 -7.09
N GLN A 143 -0.84 20.52 -7.42
CA GLN A 143 -0.05 19.55 -6.69
C GLN A 143 1.46 19.85 -6.76
N ARG A 144 2.00 20.13 -7.95
CA ARG A 144 3.41 20.52 -8.08
C ARG A 144 3.75 21.77 -7.27
N VAL A 145 2.86 22.75 -7.20
CA VAL A 145 3.05 23.91 -6.32
C VAL A 145 3.07 23.51 -4.83
N ALA A 146 2.19 22.59 -4.39
CA ALA A 146 2.19 22.10 -3.02
C ALA A 146 3.48 21.33 -2.68
N ILE A 147 3.99 20.52 -3.61
CA ILE A 147 5.29 19.86 -3.48
C ILE A 147 6.41 20.91 -3.43
N GLY A 148 6.40 21.92 -4.30
CA GLY A 148 7.36 23.01 -4.32
C GLY A 148 7.45 23.76 -2.99
N ARG A 149 6.31 24.02 -2.34
CA ARG A 149 6.28 24.60 -1.01
C ARG A 149 7.05 23.79 0.03
N SER A 150 7.04 22.46 -0.09
CA SER A 150 7.81 21.59 0.79
C SER A 150 9.28 21.54 0.41
N ILE A 151 9.61 21.42 -0.89
CA ILE A 151 11.00 21.35 -1.39
C ILE A 151 11.81 22.58 -0.99
N VAL A 152 11.26 23.78 -1.15
CA VAL A 152 11.98 25.03 -0.81
C VAL A 152 12.42 25.10 0.65
N GLN A 153 11.74 24.39 1.54
CA GLN A 153 12.09 24.29 2.96
C GLN A 153 13.30 23.39 3.21
N GLN A 154 13.66 22.53 2.23
CA GLN A 154 14.71 21.52 2.34
C GLN A 154 14.53 20.65 3.61
N PRO A 155 13.39 19.98 3.76
CA PRO A 155 13.13 19.17 4.94
C PRO A 155 14.01 17.91 4.96
N ASP A 156 14.22 17.35 6.16
CA ASP A 156 14.89 16.07 6.34
C ASP A 156 14.03 14.90 5.91
N VAL A 157 12.69 15.02 6.06
CA VAL A 157 11.70 14.00 5.71
C VAL A 157 10.50 14.65 5.01
N PHE A 158 10.07 14.09 3.89
CA PHE A 158 8.83 14.48 3.20
C PHE A 158 7.67 13.59 3.62
N LEU A 159 6.53 14.19 3.89
CA LEU A 159 5.29 13.52 4.28
C LEU A 159 4.19 13.85 3.27
N PHE A 160 3.59 12.81 2.67
CA PHE A 160 2.52 12.95 1.69
C PHE A 160 1.24 12.27 2.20
N ASP A 161 0.17 13.05 2.42
CA ASP A 161 -1.14 12.55 2.85
C ASP A 161 -2.08 12.49 1.63
N GLU A 162 -2.19 11.33 0.98
CA GLU A 162 -3.00 11.03 -0.20
C GLU A 162 -2.91 12.09 -1.34
N PRO A 163 -1.70 12.45 -1.79
CA PRO A 163 -1.53 13.62 -2.67
C PRO A 163 -2.16 13.45 -4.06
N LEU A 164 -2.41 12.22 -4.54
CA LEU A 164 -2.94 11.95 -5.87
C LEU A 164 -4.45 11.64 -5.91
N SER A 165 -5.12 11.58 -4.74
CA SER A 165 -6.52 11.14 -4.63
C SER A 165 -7.52 12.02 -5.41
N ASN A 166 -7.22 13.32 -5.56
CA ASN A 166 -8.08 14.29 -6.24
C ASN A 166 -7.78 14.47 -7.74
N LEU A 167 -7.03 13.54 -8.37
CA LEU A 167 -6.65 13.61 -9.78
C LEU A 167 -7.38 12.52 -10.58
N ASP A 168 -7.64 12.83 -11.86
CA ASP A 168 -8.11 11.83 -12.82
C ASP A 168 -7.04 10.77 -13.10
N ALA A 169 -7.45 9.61 -13.65
CA ALA A 169 -6.58 8.46 -13.82
C ALA A 169 -5.32 8.75 -14.68
N ALA A 170 -5.47 9.47 -15.78
CA ALA A 170 -4.35 9.77 -16.69
C ALA A 170 -3.34 10.71 -16.02
N LEU A 171 -3.83 11.73 -15.33
CA LEU A 171 -2.99 12.67 -14.60
C LEU A 171 -2.31 12.01 -13.40
N ARG A 172 -2.99 11.07 -12.71
CA ARG A 172 -2.42 10.29 -11.60
C ARG A 172 -1.21 9.48 -12.05
N VAL A 173 -1.29 8.78 -13.19
CA VAL A 173 -0.15 8.05 -13.77
C VAL A 173 1.03 8.98 -14.02
N LYS A 174 0.80 10.14 -14.65
CA LYS A 174 1.85 11.12 -14.94
C LYS A 174 2.49 11.65 -13.66
N MET A 175 1.69 12.02 -12.67
CA MET A 175 2.19 12.57 -11.40
C MET A 175 2.96 11.54 -10.59
N ARG A 176 2.56 10.26 -10.62
CA ARG A 176 3.31 9.17 -9.99
C ARG A 176 4.73 9.05 -10.58
N ILE A 177 4.86 9.13 -11.91
CA ILE A 177 6.18 9.12 -12.57
C ILE A 177 7.01 10.33 -12.14
N GLU A 178 6.40 11.53 -12.04
CA GLU A 178 7.07 12.75 -11.59
C GLU A 178 7.56 12.63 -10.13
N ILE A 179 6.74 12.09 -9.23
CA ILE A 179 7.13 11.84 -7.82
C ILE A 179 8.30 10.85 -7.73
N ALA A 180 8.27 9.76 -8.52
CA ALA A 180 9.37 8.80 -8.56
C ALA A 180 10.69 9.42 -9.05
N LYS A 181 10.65 10.30 -10.06
CA LYS A 181 11.82 11.05 -10.54
C LYS A 181 12.32 12.01 -9.46
N LEU A 182 11.41 12.76 -8.85
CA LEU A 182 11.73 13.72 -7.80
C LEU A 182 12.43 13.04 -6.60
N HIS A 183 11.95 11.87 -6.18
CA HIS A 183 12.59 11.09 -5.11
C HIS A 183 14.06 10.78 -5.46
N LYS A 184 14.31 10.31 -6.69
CA LYS A 184 15.68 10.02 -7.16
C LYS A 184 16.58 11.25 -7.23
N GLU A 185 16.03 12.40 -7.64
CA GLU A 185 16.79 13.66 -7.73
C GLU A 185 17.13 14.22 -6.36
N LEU A 186 16.19 14.14 -5.41
CA LEU A 186 16.37 14.69 -4.07
C LEU A 186 17.06 13.73 -3.11
N ASN A 187 17.06 12.43 -3.41
CA ASN A 187 17.54 11.35 -2.53
C ASN A 187 17.02 11.48 -1.09
N SER A 188 15.73 11.83 -0.95
CA SER A 188 15.12 12.23 0.32
C SER A 188 14.28 11.11 0.93
N THR A 189 14.24 11.06 2.26
CA THR A 189 13.32 10.17 2.98
C THR A 189 11.88 10.62 2.74
N ILE A 190 11.05 9.74 2.21
CA ILE A 190 9.63 10.01 1.91
C ILE A 190 8.74 9.03 2.66
N ILE A 191 7.72 9.55 3.33
CA ILE A 191 6.61 8.77 3.89
C ILE A 191 5.33 9.21 3.19
N TYR A 192 4.68 8.27 2.54
CA TYR A 192 3.55 8.50 1.64
C TYR A 192 2.34 7.67 2.09
N VAL A 193 1.20 8.29 2.26
CA VAL A 193 -0.07 7.62 2.54
C VAL A 193 -0.88 7.51 1.27
N THR A 194 -1.41 6.34 0.97
CA THR A 194 -2.37 6.12 -0.12
C THR A 194 -3.31 4.97 0.19
N HIS A 195 -4.45 4.96 -0.49
CA HIS A 195 -5.36 3.82 -0.59
C HIS A 195 -5.23 3.11 -1.96
N ASP A 196 -4.43 3.64 -2.88
CA ASP A 196 -4.19 3.07 -4.21
C ASP A 196 -3.01 2.10 -4.16
N GLN A 197 -3.30 0.81 -4.43
CA GLN A 197 -2.27 -0.24 -4.40
C GLN A 197 -1.24 -0.09 -5.51
N VAL A 198 -1.64 0.45 -6.68
CA VAL A 198 -0.71 0.66 -7.80
C VAL A 198 0.31 1.72 -7.44
N GLU A 199 -0.11 2.79 -6.73
CA GLU A 199 0.83 3.78 -6.19
C GLU A 199 1.82 3.13 -5.24
N ALA A 200 1.34 2.35 -4.27
CA ALA A 200 2.17 1.67 -3.29
C ALA A 200 3.18 0.71 -3.95
N MET A 201 2.70 -0.16 -4.84
CA MET A 201 3.53 -1.18 -5.51
C MET A 201 4.59 -0.58 -6.46
N THR A 202 4.36 0.64 -6.98
CA THR A 202 5.25 1.26 -7.99
C THR A 202 6.19 2.32 -7.42
N LEU A 203 5.84 2.98 -6.33
CA LEU A 203 6.64 4.06 -5.74
C LEU A 203 7.51 3.59 -4.58
N ALA A 204 7.05 2.60 -3.81
CA ALA A 204 7.66 2.25 -2.55
C ALA A 204 8.95 1.42 -2.70
N ASP A 205 9.98 1.77 -1.91
CA ASP A 205 11.03 0.83 -1.56
C ASP A 205 10.50 -0.21 -0.58
N LYS A 206 9.66 0.24 0.39
CA LYS A 206 8.94 -0.65 1.31
C LYS A 206 7.54 -0.13 1.60
N ILE A 207 6.64 -1.06 1.87
CA ILE A 207 5.25 -0.79 2.22
C ILE A 207 5.02 -1.21 3.68
N VAL A 208 4.32 -0.36 4.42
CA VAL A 208 3.76 -0.64 5.74
C VAL A 208 2.27 -0.94 5.57
N VAL A 209 1.86 -2.15 5.88
CA VAL A 209 0.45 -2.56 5.85
C VAL A 209 -0.14 -2.42 7.24
N LEU A 210 -1.14 -1.55 7.37
CA LEU A 210 -1.89 -1.34 8.60
C LEU A 210 -3.31 -1.91 8.49
N SER A 211 -3.78 -2.57 9.54
CA SER A 211 -5.16 -3.04 9.67
C SER A 211 -5.96 -2.22 10.68
N PRO A 212 -7.30 -2.27 10.64
CA PRO A 212 -8.11 -1.85 11.78
C PRO A 212 -7.74 -2.67 13.02
N LEU A 213 -7.48 -1.99 14.14
CA LEU A 213 -7.01 -2.65 15.35
C LEU A 213 -8.11 -3.56 15.92
N LYS A 214 -7.82 -4.87 15.99
CA LYS A 214 -8.64 -5.87 16.71
C LYS A 214 -8.33 -5.78 18.23
N GLU A 215 -9.30 -6.02 19.09
CA GLU A 215 -9.11 -5.93 20.56
C GLU A 215 -7.99 -6.83 21.08
N SER A 216 -7.90 -8.04 20.54
CA SER A 216 -6.89 -9.04 20.90
C SER A 216 -5.54 -8.85 20.21
N ALA A 217 -5.41 -7.89 19.28
CA ALA A 217 -4.18 -7.70 18.53
C ALA A 217 -3.12 -6.96 19.37
N GLU A 218 -1.89 -7.41 19.32
CA GLU A 218 -0.74 -6.74 19.97
C GLU A 218 -0.34 -5.47 19.22
N THR A 219 -0.56 -5.44 17.90
CA THR A 219 -0.26 -4.33 17.01
C THR A 219 -1.25 -4.30 15.85
N ASN A 220 -1.40 -3.19 15.19
CA ASN A 220 -2.10 -3.08 13.90
C ASN A 220 -1.16 -2.85 12.71
N LEU A 221 0.14 -3.02 12.91
CA LEU A 221 1.11 -3.16 11.84
C LEU A 221 1.18 -4.64 11.45
N GLU A 222 0.60 -4.99 10.29
CA GLU A 222 0.47 -6.38 9.84
C GLU A 222 1.75 -6.91 9.19
N GLN A 223 2.35 -6.11 8.32
CA GLN A 223 3.62 -6.44 7.67
C GLN A 223 4.33 -5.19 7.16
N PHE A 224 5.66 -5.23 7.16
CA PHE A 224 6.55 -4.22 6.59
C PHE A 224 7.61 -4.90 5.74
N GLY A 225 7.73 -4.50 4.48
CA GLY A 225 8.67 -5.13 3.54
C GLY A 225 8.59 -4.53 2.14
N SER A 226 9.39 -5.04 1.20
CA SER A 226 9.33 -4.60 -0.19
C SER A 226 7.99 -4.98 -0.84
N PRO A 227 7.54 -4.24 -1.89
CA PRO A 227 6.29 -4.55 -2.59
C PRO A 227 6.17 -6.01 -3.03
N LEU A 228 7.21 -6.56 -3.65
CA LEU A 228 7.22 -7.95 -4.12
C LEU A 228 7.26 -8.96 -2.97
N GLU A 229 7.90 -8.62 -1.85
CA GLU A 229 7.87 -9.45 -0.65
C GLU A 229 6.44 -9.59 -0.09
N LEU A 230 5.72 -8.47 0.05
CA LEU A 230 4.33 -8.50 0.53
C LEU A 230 3.40 -9.27 -0.42
N TYR A 231 3.63 -9.14 -1.73
CA TYR A 231 2.84 -9.83 -2.75
C TYR A 231 3.09 -11.35 -2.76
N HIS A 232 4.37 -11.77 -2.71
CA HIS A 232 4.75 -13.18 -2.82
C HIS A 232 4.79 -13.92 -1.49
N ASN A 233 5.08 -13.24 -0.38
CA ASN A 233 5.25 -13.83 0.94
C ASN A 233 4.44 -13.05 2.00
N PRO A 234 3.11 -12.95 1.85
CA PRO A 234 2.28 -12.34 2.88
C PRO A 234 2.37 -13.14 4.18
N THR A 235 2.48 -12.45 5.32
CA THR A 235 2.60 -13.10 6.64
C THR A 235 1.29 -13.66 7.15
N ASN A 236 0.16 -13.13 6.65
CA ASN A 236 -1.17 -13.54 7.05
C ASN A 236 -2.20 -13.32 5.93
N LYS A 237 -3.41 -13.83 6.15
CA LYS A 237 -4.55 -13.73 5.23
C LYS A 237 -4.94 -12.28 4.93
N PHE A 238 -4.86 -11.39 5.94
CA PHE A 238 -5.18 -9.98 5.74
C PHE A 238 -4.26 -9.33 4.70
N VAL A 239 -2.94 -9.48 4.85
CA VAL A 239 -1.96 -8.94 3.88
C VAL A 239 -2.15 -9.57 2.50
N ALA A 240 -2.37 -10.89 2.44
CA ALA A 240 -2.59 -11.62 1.18
C ALA A 240 -3.81 -11.11 0.40
N GLY A 241 -4.91 -10.86 1.11
CA GLY A 241 -6.15 -10.35 0.53
C GLY A 241 -6.15 -8.83 0.28
N PHE A 242 -5.28 -8.10 1.01
CA PHE A 242 -5.18 -6.65 0.83
C PHE A 242 -4.23 -6.28 -0.31
N ILE A 243 -3.12 -6.99 -0.49
CA ILE A 243 -2.11 -6.72 -1.53
C ILE A 243 -2.40 -7.54 -2.79
N GLY A 244 -2.72 -6.86 -3.88
CA GLY A 244 -3.05 -7.42 -5.20
C GLY A 244 -4.39 -6.89 -5.72
N SER A 245 -4.48 -6.69 -7.02
CA SER A 245 -5.70 -6.27 -7.71
C SER A 245 -5.86 -7.09 -8.99
N PRO A 246 -6.91 -7.94 -9.07
CA PRO A 246 -7.92 -8.22 -8.04
C PRO A 246 -7.37 -8.86 -6.75
N LYS A 247 -8.23 -8.92 -5.72
CA LYS A 247 -7.88 -9.56 -4.44
C LYS A 247 -7.64 -11.06 -4.61
N MET A 248 -6.84 -11.65 -3.72
CA MET A 248 -6.66 -13.10 -3.63
C MET A 248 -8.00 -13.79 -3.32
N ASN A 249 -8.26 -14.90 -4.01
CA ASN A 249 -9.38 -15.79 -3.69
C ASN A 249 -9.04 -16.64 -2.45
N PHE A 250 -10.02 -16.93 -1.61
CA PHE A 250 -9.86 -17.80 -0.44
C PHE A 250 -10.92 -18.89 -0.44
N LEU A 251 -10.51 -20.14 -0.28
CA LEU A 251 -11.37 -21.31 -0.22
C LEU A 251 -11.14 -22.08 1.07
N LYS A 252 -12.21 -22.36 1.80
CA LYS A 252 -12.14 -23.11 3.05
C LYS A 252 -11.97 -24.59 2.76
N GLY A 253 -11.15 -25.25 3.58
CA GLY A 253 -10.88 -26.68 3.45
C GLY A 253 -10.23 -27.29 4.70
N GLN A 254 -9.80 -28.53 4.54
CA GLN A 254 -9.18 -29.31 5.59
C GLN A 254 -7.91 -29.98 5.04
N LEU A 255 -6.84 -29.99 5.82
CA LEU A 255 -5.61 -30.73 5.49
C LEU A 255 -5.89 -32.25 5.54
N ILE A 256 -5.61 -32.95 4.44
CA ILE A 256 -5.77 -34.40 4.35
C ILE A 256 -4.46 -35.15 4.18
N GLU A 257 -3.39 -34.45 3.74
CA GLU A 257 -2.05 -35.01 3.59
C GLU A 257 -0.99 -33.93 3.81
N ILE A 258 0.08 -34.23 4.53
CA ILE A 258 1.20 -33.33 4.79
C ILE A 258 2.49 -34.05 4.38
N GLY A 259 3.16 -33.51 3.36
CA GLY A 259 4.48 -33.95 2.90
C GLY A 259 5.57 -32.95 3.30
N GLU A 260 6.80 -33.17 2.83
CA GLU A 260 7.94 -32.29 3.12
C GLU A 260 7.84 -30.94 2.39
N GLU A 261 7.43 -30.97 1.12
CA GLU A 261 7.36 -29.78 0.25
C GLU A 261 5.94 -29.45 -0.23
N THR A 262 5.01 -30.38 -0.06
CA THR A 262 3.64 -30.24 -0.54
C THR A 262 2.64 -30.70 0.52
N CYS A 263 1.44 -30.18 0.45
CA CYS A 263 0.29 -30.69 1.20
C CYS A 263 -0.92 -30.84 0.28
N LYS A 264 -1.93 -31.62 0.72
CA LYS A 264 -3.22 -31.70 0.04
C LYS A 264 -4.32 -31.18 0.96
N VAL A 265 -5.15 -30.34 0.37
CA VAL A 265 -6.30 -29.72 1.01
C VAL A 265 -7.56 -30.23 0.34
N LYS A 266 -8.48 -30.80 1.10
CA LYS A 266 -9.84 -31.09 0.65
C LYS A 266 -10.69 -29.86 0.90
N LEU A 267 -11.17 -29.24 -0.15
CA LEU A 267 -12.08 -28.08 -0.09
C LEU A 267 -13.48 -28.50 0.37
N ASN A 268 -14.28 -27.55 0.82
CA ASN A 268 -15.68 -27.78 1.16
C ASN A 268 -16.50 -28.26 -0.05
N THR A 269 -16.12 -27.85 -1.28
CA THR A 269 -16.66 -28.34 -2.55
C THR A 269 -16.48 -29.85 -2.77
N GLY A 270 -15.53 -30.46 -2.04
CA GLY A 270 -15.12 -31.85 -2.20
C GLY A 270 -13.84 -32.04 -3.03
N ASP A 271 -13.42 -31.01 -3.75
CA ASP A 271 -12.19 -31.03 -4.56
C ASP A 271 -10.95 -31.17 -3.71
N VAL A 272 -9.91 -31.81 -4.25
CA VAL A 272 -8.62 -31.98 -3.58
C VAL A 272 -7.58 -31.18 -4.33
N ILE A 273 -7.00 -30.16 -3.66
CA ILE A 273 -5.98 -29.29 -4.21
C ILE A 273 -4.63 -29.62 -3.58
N THR A 274 -3.63 -29.79 -4.44
CA THR A 274 -2.23 -29.90 -3.99
C THR A 274 -1.63 -28.48 -3.92
N ALA A 275 -0.93 -28.17 -2.82
CA ALA A 275 -0.25 -26.89 -2.63
C ALA A 275 1.23 -27.12 -2.29
N CYS A 276 2.15 -26.35 -2.90
CA CYS A 276 3.57 -26.33 -2.59
C CYS A 276 3.83 -25.46 -1.35
N VAL A 277 3.47 -26.02 -0.19
CA VAL A 277 3.50 -25.34 1.11
C VAL A 277 4.01 -26.29 2.18
N ASP A 278 4.90 -25.81 3.06
CA ASP A 278 5.34 -26.52 4.26
C ASP A 278 4.26 -26.43 5.35
N ALA A 279 3.42 -27.45 5.43
CA ALA A 279 2.32 -27.52 6.40
C ALA A 279 2.68 -28.30 7.68
N ARG A 280 3.95 -28.65 7.92
CA ARG A 280 4.39 -29.52 9.05
C ARG A 280 4.12 -28.95 10.46
N ARG A 281 3.82 -27.64 10.56
CA ARG A 281 3.38 -27.03 11.83
C ARG A 281 1.91 -27.31 12.18
N ALA A 282 1.14 -27.91 11.25
CA ALA A 282 -0.25 -28.31 11.43
C ALA A 282 -0.39 -29.84 11.45
N SER A 283 -1.60 -30.32 11.72
CA SER A 283 -1.97 -31.74 11.71
C SER A 283 -2.97 -32.05 10.60
N VAL A 284 -2.95 -33.30 10.13
CA VAL A 284 -4.02 -33.79 9.25
C VAL A 284 -5.37 -33.68 9.98
N GLY A 285 -6.35 -33.09 9.31
CA GLY A 285 -7.65 -32.78 9.88
C GLY A 285 -7.83 -31.34 10.31
N ASP A 286 -6.76 -30.53 10.36
CA ASP A 286 -6.86 -29.10 10.68
C ASP A 286 -7.59 -28.34 9.60
N LYS A 287 -8.44 -27.38 10.02
CA LYS A 287 -9.12 -26.43 9.13
C LYS A 287 -8.12 -25.39 8.65
N VAL A 288 -8.14 -25.16 7.36
CA VAL A 288 -7.26 -24.21 6.68
C VAL A 288 -8.03 -23.45 5.60
N GLU A 289 -7.45 -22.34 5.14
CA GLU A 289 -7.94 -21.64 3.96
C GLU A 289 -6.85 -21.64 2.88
N LEU A 290 -7.23 -22.10 1.69
CA LEU A 290 -6.42 -22.06 0.49
C LEU A 290 -6.56 -20.67 -0.15
N GLY A 291 -5.43 -20.00 -0.38
CA GLY A 291 -5.37 -18.75 -1.13
C GLY A 291 -4.85 -18.97 -2.54
N ILE A 292 -5.47 -18.32 -3.53
CA ILE A 292 -4.99 -18.30 -4.91
C ILE A 292 -5.24 -16.95 -5.56
N ARG A 293 -4.24 -16.40 -6.24
CA ARG A 293 -4.41 -15.13 -6.94
C ARG A 293 -5.16 -15.33 -8.26
N PRO A 294 -6.09 -14.42 -8.62
CA PRO A 294 -6.89 -14.51 -9.84
C PRO A 294 -6.08 -14.71 -11.12
N GLU A 295 -4.93 -14.04 -11.23
CA GLU A 295 -4.03 -14.11 -12.38
C GLU A 295 -3.21 -15.39 -12.48
N HIS A 296 -3.20 -16.22 -11.44
CA HIS A 296 -2.51 -17.51 -11.43
C HIS A 296 -3.42 -18.68 -11.79
N LEU A 297 -4.71 -18.44 -11.93
CA LEU A 297 -5.68 -19.43 -12.40
C LEU A 297 -5.54 -19.61 -13.92
N VAL A 298 -5.66 -20.84 -14.38
CA VAL A 298 -5.50 -21.18 -15.80
C VAL A 298 -6.78 -21.86 -16.31
N PRO A 299 -7.46 -21.32 -17.34
CA PRO A 299 -8.55 -22.04 -17.98
C PRO A 299 -8.06 -23.42 -18.45
N VAL A 300 -8.83 -24.48 -18.21
CA VAL A 300 -8.41 -25.89 -18.40
C VAL A 300 -8.08 -26.24 -19.85
N GLU A 301 -8.60 -25.51 -20.82
CA GLU A 301 -8.29 -25.69 -22.24
C GLU A 301 -6.80 -25.52 -22.59
N HIS A 302 -6.00 -24.99 -21.67
CA HIS A 302 -4.62 -24.61 -21.94
C HIS A 302 -3.53 -25.30 -21.08
N GLN A 303 -3.87 -26.11 -20.06
CA GLN A 303 -2.84 -26.79 -19.22
C GLN A 303 -3.33 -28.08 -18.53
N ASP A 304 -2.39 -29.05 -18.41
CA ASP A 304 -2.53 -30.28 -17.60
C ASP A 304 -2.37 -30.01 -16.09
N SER A 305 -3.20 -29.12 -15.51
CA SER A 305 -3.24 -28.93 -14.06
C SER A 305 -3.82 -30.16 -13.37
N LYS A 306 -3.09 -30.73 -12.41
CA LYS A 306 -3.55 -31.89 -11.63
C LYS A 306 -4.70 -31.53 -10.67
N SER A 307 -4.77 -30.26 -10.25
CA SER A 307 -5.83 -29.73 -9.39
C SER A 307 -6.73 -28.82 -10.20
N ARG A 308 -8.04 -29.03 -10.10
CA ARG A 308 -9.06 -28.30 -10.85
C ARG A 308 -10.18 -27.86 -9.92
N LEU A 309 -10.87 -26.81 -10.30
CA LEU A 309 -12.01 -26.27 -9.60
C LEU A 309 -13.04 -25.79 -10.63
N SER A 310 -14.30 -26.09 -10.40
CA SER A 310 -15.39 -25.61 -11.23
C SER A 310 -16.26 -24.64 -10.47
N GLY A 311 -16.71 -23.58 -11.13
CA GLY A 311 -17.65 -22.60 -10.59
C GLY A 311 -18.66 -22.16 -11.63
N MET A 312 -19.79 -21.65 -11.18
CA MET A 312 -20.83 -21.08 -12.03
C MET A 312 -20.52 -19.62 -12.32
N VAL A 313 -20.47 -19.24 -13.60
CA VAL A 313 -20.21 -17.86 -14.04
C VAL A 313 -21.37 -16.95 -13.62
N GLN A 314 -21.08 -15.97 -12.78
CA GLN A 314 -22.03 -14.93 -12.39
C GLN A 314 -21.96 -13.74 -13.35
N VAL A 315 -20.73 -13.27 -13.65
CA VAL A 315 -20.46 -12.14 -14.56
C VAL A 315 -19.12 -12.37 -15.24
N ALA A 316 -19.03 -11.98 -16.52
CA ALA A 316 -17.77 -11.87 -17.24
C ALA A 316 -17.58 -10.43 -17.74
N GLU A 317 -16.43 -9.83 -17.42
CA GLU A 317 -16.04 -8.47 -17.85
C GLU A 317 -14.89 -8.58 -18.83
N HIS A 318 -15.09 -8.17 -20.09
CA HIS A 318 -14.06 -8.17 -21.12
C HIS A 318 -13.55 -6.76 -21.37
N LEU A 319 -12.29 -6.50 -20.98
CA LEU A 319 -11.66 -5.18 -21.12
C LEU A 319 -10.72 -5.09 -22.35
N GLY A 320 -10.81 -6.07 -23.25
CA GLY A 320 -10.01 -6.17 -24.46
C GLY A 320 -8.62 -6.77 -24.21
N ALA A 321 -7.80 -6.15 -23.37
CA ALA A 321 -6.48 -6.67 -23.03
C ALA A 321 -6.49 -7.76 -21.96
N GLU A 322 -7.55 -7.83 -21.16
CA GLU A 322 -7.76 -8.79 -20.08
C GLU A 322 -9.24 -9.01 -19.83
N SER A 323 -9.58 -10.15 -19.24
CA SER A 323 -10.96 -10.50 -18.82
C SER A 323 -10.97 -10.85 -17.34
N PHE A 324 -12.04 -10.45 -16.65
CA PHE A 324 -12.36 -10.88 -15.29
C PHE A 324 -13.64 -11.70 -15.34
N VAL A 325 -13.57 -12.94 -14.83
CA VAL A 325 -14.73 -13.80 -14.70
C VAL A 325 -14.98 -14.03 -13.22
N TYR A 326 -16.16 -13.67 -12.77
CA TYR A 326 -16.61 -13.85 -11.40
C TYR A 326 -17.46 -15.12 -11.33
N LEU A 327 -17.01 -16.07 -10.51
CA LEU A 327 -17.62 -17.36 -10.32
C LEU A 327 -18.26 -17.45 -8.94
N ASP A 328 -19.33 -18.20 -8.82
CA ASP A 328 -19.79 -18.77 -7.56
C ASP A 328 -19.15 -20.15 -7.38
N VAL A 329 -18.42 -20.30 -6.28
CA VAL A 329 -17.81 -21.57 -5.86
C VAL A 329 -18.28 -21.87 -4.45
N ASP A 330 -19.28 -22.74 -4.29
CA ASP A 330 -19.87 -23.12 -3.00
C ASP A 330 -20.39 -21.91 -2.19
N GLY A 331 -20.99 -20.92 -2.88
CA GLY A 331 -21.51 -19.70 -2.26
C GLY A 331 -20.46 -18.65 -1.89
N GLU A 332 -19.22 -18.84 -2.33
CA GLU A 332 -18.14 -17.85 -2.15
C GLU A 332 -17.77 -17.23 -3.51
N ASP A 333 -17.55 -15.91 -3.52
CA ASP A 333 -17.11 -15.19 -4.71
C ASP A 333 -15.68 -15.61 -5.09
N PHE A 334 -15.49 -16.01 -6.34
CA PHE A 334 -14.21 -16.46 -6.86
C PHE A 334 -13.90 -15.76 -8.19
N THR A 335 -12.78 -15.05 -8.24
CA THR A 335 -12.39 -14.25 -9.41
C THR A 335 -11.31 -14.96 -10.21
N VAL A 336 -11.49 -15.02 -11.53
CA VAL A 336 -10.49 -15.47 -12.51
C VAL A 336 -10.05 -14.27 -13.34
N LYS A 337 -8.76 -14.08 -13.51
CA LYS A 337 -8.17 -13.06 -14.40
C LYS A 337 -7.43 -13.74 -15.54
N ALA A 338 -7.87 -13.50 -16.77
CA ALA A 338 -7.21 -14.00 -17.97
C ALA A 338 -6.65 -12.88 -18.85
N ALA A 339 -5.57 -13.18 -19.60
CA ALA A 339 -4.91 -12.25 -20.53
C ALA A 339 -5.61 -12.16 -21.91
N SER A 340 -6.74 -12.81 -22.08
CA SER A 340 -7.54 -12.81 -23.31
C SER A 340 -9.02 -13.00 -22.97
N GLU A 341 -9.88 -12.86 -23.96
CA GLU A 341 -11.28 -13.19 -23.80
C GLU A 341 -11.46 -14.68 -23.48
N ILE A 342 -12.30 -14.94 -22.49
CA ILE A 342 -12.79 -16.29 -22.19
C ILE A 342 -14.23 -16.33 -22.70
N PRO A 343 -14.54 -17.23 -23.67
CA PRO A 343 -15.88 -17.30 -24.26
C PRO A 343 -16.84 -18.01 -23.29
N VAL A 344 -17.35 -17.26 -22.31
CA VAL A 344 -18.33 -17.74 -21.31
C VAL A 344 -19.41 -16.71 -21.09
N ASP A 345 -20.64 -17.21 -20.91
CA ASP A 345 -21.80 -16.40 -20.56
C ASP A 345 -22.22 -16.65 -19.11
N THR A 346 -23.04 -15.73 -18.58
CA THR A 346 -23.65 -15.87 -17.24
C THR A 346 -24.50 -17.16 -17.18
N GLY A 347 -24.23 -17.99 -16.18
CA GLY A 347 -24.87 -19.28 -15.98
C GLY A 347 -24.09 -20.47 -16.53
N ASP A 348 -23.01 -20.23 -17.29
CA ASP A 348 -22.11 -21.30 -17.72
C ASP A 348 -21.30 -21.86 -16.56
N SER A 349 -20.78 -23.07 -16.69
CA SER A 349 -19.80 -23.65 -15.78
C SER A 349 -18.39 -23.44 -16.34
N LEU A 350 -17.52 -22.80 -15.58
CA LEU A 350 -16.11 -22.65 -15.95
C LEU A 350 -15.24 -23.52 -15.05
N GLU A 351 -14.44 -24.38 -15.67
CA GLU A 351 -13.39 -25.16 -14.97
C GLU A 351 -12.06 -24.44 -15.09
N VAL A 352 -11.37 -24.26 -13.95
CA VAL A 352 -10.03 -23.66 -13.88
C VAL A 352 -9.01 -24.58 -13.25
N GLY A 353 -7.81 -24.59 -13.77
CA GLY A 353 -6.67 -25.26 -13.20
C GLY A 353 -6.03 -24.43 -12.09
N ILE A 354 -5.64 -25.09 -11.01
CA ILE A 354 -4.95 -24.50 -9.86
C ILE A 354 -3.52 -25.05 -9.79
N PRO A 355 -2.49 -24.31 -10.21
CA PRO A 355 -1.10 -24.76 -10.09
C PRO A 355 -0.69 -24.84 -8.62
N ALA A 356 -0.06 -25.95 -8.22
CA ALA A 356 0.34 -26.19 -6.84
C ALA A 356 1.29 -25.11 -6.29
N GLU A 357 2.18 -24.61 -7.15
CA GLU A 357 3.16 -23.58 -6.86
C GLU A 357 2.53 -22.18 -6.69
N ALA A 358 1.29 -22.00 -7.16
CA ALA A 358 0.55 -20.74 -7.06
C ALA A 358 -0.26 -20.62 -5.76
N CYS A 359 -0.41 -21.73 -5.04
CA CYS A 359 -1.21 -21.80 -3.84
C CYS A 359 -0.53 -21.13 -2.62
N TYR A 360 -1.36 -20.53 -1.80
CA TYR A 360 -1.07 -20.08 -0.43
C TYR A 360 -1.94 -20.87 0.54
N LEU A 361 -1.49 -21.00 1.78
CA LEU A 361 -2.28 -21.68 2.80
C LEU A 361 -2.22 -20.87 4.10
N PHE A 362 -3.36 -20.76 4.78
CA PHE A 362 -3.53 -20.03 6.03
C PHE A 362 -4.16 -20.94 7.08
N ASP A 363 -3.66 -20.85 8.31
CA ASP A 363 -4.22 -21.60 9.44
C ASP A 363 -5.47 -20.91 10.04
N ALA A 364 -6.05 -21.52 11.05
CA ALA A 364 -7.23 -21.01 11.75
C ALA A 364 -6.99 -19.64 12.44
N GLN A 365 -5.74 -19.24 12.67
CA GLN A 365 -5.35 -17.93 13.16
C GLN A 365 -5.00 -16.94 12.05
N GLU A 366 -5.35 -17.27 10.80
CA GLU A 366 -5.08 -16.47 9.60
C GLU A 366 -3.58 -16.33 9.26
N LYS A 367 -2.66 -17.05 9.93
CA LYS A 367 -1.22 -17.01 9.66
C LYS A 367 -0.87 -17.83 8.42
N ALA A 368 -0.05 -17.26 7.55
CA ALA A 368 0.41 -17.94 6.35
C ALA A 368 1.39 -19.09 6.69
N PHE A 369 1.25 -20.20 5.98
CA PHE A 369 2.27 -21.23 5.91
C PHE A 369 3.37 -20.83 4.92
N LYS A 370 4.58 -21.34 5.13
CA LYS A 370 5.72 -21.05 4.26
C LYS A 370 5.56 -21.78 2.92
N ARG A 371 5.63 -21.04 1.84
CA ARG A 371 5.66 -21.64 0.49
C ARG A 371 7.01 -22.28 0.21
N THR A 372 7.00 -23.44 -0.42
CA THR A 372 8.20 -24.22 -0.79
C THR A 372 8.62 -23.95 -2.22
N ALA A 373 7.72 -23.48 -3.08
CA ALA A 373 7.97 -23.08 -4.45
C ALA A 373 7.40 -21.70 -4.75
N ARG A 374 7.95 -21.03 -5.79
CA ARG A 374 7.39 -19.80 -6.35
C ARG A 374 6.75 -20.10 -7.69
N TYR A 375 5.55 -19.62 -7.92
CA TYR A 375 4.92 -19.66 -9.23
C TYR A 375 5.61 -18.65 -10.15
N ASN A 376 6.30 -19.17 -11.17
CA ASN A 376 6.84 -18.38 -12.27
C ASN A 376 5.99 -18.71 -13.50
N ARG A 377 5.19 -17.75 -13.96
CA ARG A 377 4.52 -17.86 -15.26
C ARG A 377 5.60 -17.77 -16.33
N THR A 378 5.93 -18.90 -16.95
CA THR A 378 6.79 -18.97 -18.14
C THR A 378 6.07 -18.45 -19.36
#